data_26543aa88de4a15146536e50fda90cc0
#
_entry.id   26543aa88de4a15146536e50fda90cc0
#
_cell.length_a   1.000
_cell.length_b   1.000
_cell.length_c   1.000
_cell.angle_alpha   90.00
_cell.angle_beta   90.00
_cell.angle_gamma   90.00
#
_symmetry.space_group_name_H-M   'P 1'
#
loop_
_entity.id
_entity.type
_entity.pdbx_description
1 polymer ?
#
loop_
_entity_poly.entity_id
_entity_poly.type
_entity_poly.pdbx_seq_one_letter_code
_entity_poly.pdbx_strand_id
1 'polypeptide(L)'
;FDTVTLAALNNIPRGVVNKIKEGVAKGLKAPVNGWSMEFEGVGNYGTNYQLRAAISYAGLGANIPEDAIYPSCAVDSEGNPLDGANQYVIHFEKGKTPPVNAFWSLTMYDQDGFFIANQINRYSIGDRDKLKTNADGSVDLYIQQSAPGIDKQSYWRPCPEGRFNRLLRMYWR
;
A
#
# COMPACT_ATOMS: atom_id res chain seq x y z
N PHE A 1 3.56 24.11 -36.63
CA PHE A 1 3.43 24.93 -35.41
C PHE A 1 4.59 25.93 -35.37
N ASP A 2 4.33 27.15 -34.91
CA ASP A 2 5.39 28.11 -34.61
C ASP A 2 6.23 27.73 -33.39
N THR A 3 7.37 28.39 -33.20
CA THR A 3 8.33 28.08 -32.13
C THR A 3 7.74 28.27 -30.74
N VAL A 4 6.81 29.21 -30.53
CA VAL A 4 6.16 29.48 -29.25
C VAL A 4 5.20 28.35 -28.91
N THR A 5 4.39 27.93 -29.90
CA THR A 5 3.47 26.78 -29.74
C THR A 5 4.23 25.50 -29.50
N LEU A 6 5.33 25.21 -30.18
CA LEU A 6 6.17 24.05 -29.95
C LEU A 6 6.79 24.05 -28.54
N ALA A 7 7.29 25.20 -28.08
CA ALA A 7 7.82 25.35 -26.74
C ALA A 7 6.75 25.08 -25.66
N ALA A 8 5.54 25.62 -25.87
CA ALA A 8 4.41 25.38 -24.98
C ALA A 8 4.02 23.88 -24.93
N LEU A 9 3.89 23.23 -26.09
CA LEU A 9 3.56 21.82 -26.21
C LEU A 9 4.63 20.92 -25.52
N ASN A 10 5.91 21.27 -25.67
CA ASN A 10 7.01 20.52 -25.02
C ASN A 10 7.04 20.66 -23.49
N ASN A 11 6.45 21.71 -22.94
CA ASN A 11 6.37 21.93 -21.50
C ASN A 11 5.12 21.28 -20.85
N ILE A 12 4.08 20.99 -21.62
CA ILE A 12 2.84 20.36 -21.11
C ILE A 12 3.13 19.05 -20.37
N PRO A 13 3.92 18.09 -20.90
CA PRO A 13 4.11 16.80 -20.23
C PRO A 13 4.68 16.93 -18.83
N ARG A 14 5.64 17.83 -18.60
CA ARG A 14 6.24 18.05 -17.27
C ARG A 14 5.23 18.58 -16.27
N GLY A 15 4.42 19.53 -16.65
CA GLY A 15 3.37 20.10 -15.80
C GLY A 15 2.28 19.08 -15.47
N VAL A 16 1.90 18.22 -16.41
CA VAL A 16 0.90 17.16 -16.19
C VAL A 16 1.43 16.09 -15.25
N VAL A 17 2.66 15.62 -15.42
CA VAL A 17 3.28 14.63 -14.51
C VAL A 17 3.31 15.15 -13.07
N ASN A 18 3.69 16.39 -12.85
CA ASN A 18 3.68 16.98 -11.51
C ASN A 18 2.28 17.02 -10.89
N LYS A 19 1.26 17.41 -11.66
CA LYS A 19 -0.15 17.39 -11.22
C LYS A 19 -0.63 15.97 -10.86
N ILE A 20 -0.23 14.97 -11.63
CA ILE A 20 -0.54 13.56 -11.32
C ILE A 20 0.11 13.17 -9.98
N LYS A 21 1.40 13.46 -9.80
CA LYS A 21 2.13 13.18 -8.55
C LYS A 21 1.49 13.87 -7.34
N GLU A 22 1.17 15.15 -7.47
CA GLU A 22 0.49 15.91 -6.41
C GLU A 22 -0.90 15.35 -6.09
N GLY A 23 -1.66 14.95 -7.11
CA GLY A 23 -2.98 14.33 -6.95
C GLY A 23 -2.89 13.00 -6.20
N VAL A 24 -1.94 12.15 -6.56
CA VAL A 24 -1.69 10.88 -5.88
C VAL A 24 -1.22 11.09 -4.44
N ALA A 25 -0.29 12.05 -4.21
CA ALA A 25 0.23 12.35 -2.87
C ALA A 25 -0.85 12.89 -1.91
N LYS A 26 -1.84 13.62 -2.42
CA LYS A 26 -2.98 14.10 -1.62
C LYS A 26 -4.00 13.00 -1.30
N GLY A 27 -3.90 11.86 -1.99
CA GLY A 27 -4.90 10.80 -1.96
C GLY A 27 -6.13 11.16 -2.78
N LEU A 28 -6.85 10.14 -3.24
CA LEU A 28 -8.07 10.33 -4.02
C LEU A 28 -9.30 10.45 -3.11
N LYS A 29 -9.27 9.81 -1.93
CA LYS A 29 -10.29 9.89 -0.88
C LYS A 29 -9.65 10.08 0.50
N ALA A 30 -10.41 10.67 1.42
CA ALA A 30 -9.98 10.81 2.81
C ALA A 30 -9.70 9.43 3.43
N PRO A 31 -8.58 9.27 4.15
CA PRO A 31 -8.24 7.99 4.77
C PRO A 31 -9.21 7.63 5.90
N VAL A 32 -9.48 6.34 6.07
CA VAL A 32 -10.22 5.78 7.20
C VAL A 32 -9.22 5.00 8.06
N ASN A 33 -9.08 5.36 9.33
CA ASN A 33 -8.08 4.77 10.24
C ASN A 33 -6.66 4.77 9.65
N GLY A 34 -6.27 5.84 8.94
CA GLY A 34 -4.99 5.97 8.28
C GLY A 34 -4.84 5.19 6.97
N TRP A 35 -5.84 4.40 6.57
CA TRP A 35 -5.85 3.65 5.31
C TRP A 35 -6.57 4.43 4.21
N SER A 36 -5.89 4.60 3.09
CA SER A 36 -6.44 5.22 1.87
C SER A 36 -6.71 4.15 0.82
N MET A 37 -7.82 4.30 0.13
CA MET A 37 -8.22 3.35 -0.90
C MET A 37 -9.12 4.03 -1.93
N GLU A 38 -8.90 3.74 -3.21
CA GLU A 38 -9.78 4.15 -4.28
C GLU A 38 -10.51 2.95 -4.85
N PHE A 39 -11.79 3.10 -5.06
CA PHE A 39 -12.64 2.06 -5.64
C PHE A 39 -13.29 2.50 -6.93
N GLU A 40 -13.74 3.76 -6.98
CA GLU A 40 -14.63 4.23 -8.02
C GLU A 40 -13.91 4.39 -9.34
N GLY A 41 -14.33 3.62 -10.34
CA GLY A 41 -13.78 3.68 -11.69
C GLY A 41 -12.40 3.04 -11.89
N VAL A 42 -11.78 2.48 -10.84
CA VAL A 42 -10.51 1.75 -10.98
C VAL A 42 -10.73 0.53 -11.87
N GLY A 43 -9.85 0.36 -12.88
CA GLY A 43 -9.96 -0.71 -13.87
C GLY A 43 -11.00 -0.44 -14.98
N ASN A 44 -11.96 0.44 -14.75
CA ASN A 44 -12.99 0.83 -15.72
C ASN A 44 -13.08 2.36 -15.84
N TYR A 45 -12.09 2.97 -16.45
CA TYR A 45 -11.88 4.41 -16.43
C TYR A 45 -12.80 5.21 -17.37
N GLY A 46 -13.36 4.59 -18.41
CA GLY A 46 -14.12 5.29 -19.45
C GLY A 46 -13.32 6.47 -19.99
N THR A 47 -13.89 7.67 -19.90
CA THR A 47 -13.24 8.94 -20.30
C THR A 47 -12.53 9.66 -19.15
N ASN A 48 -12.45 9.06 -17.97
CA ASN A 48 -11.73 9.65 -16.83
C ASN A 48 -10.21 9.43 -16.97
N TYR A 49 -9.61 10.19 -17.91
CA TYR A 49 -8.17 10.12 -18.19
C TYR A 49 -7.30 10.52 -17.00
N GLN A 50 -7.81 11.39 -16.12
CA GLN A 50 -7.09 11.81 -14.92
C GLN A 50 -6.93 10.67 -13.93
N LEU A 51 -8.02 9.95 -13.60
CA LEU A 51 -7.97 8.76 -12.75
C LEU A 51 -7.08 7.68 -13.38
N ARG A 52 -7.23 7.42 -14.69
CA ARG A 52 -6.41 6.45 -15.41
C ARG A 52 -4.92 6.79 -15.30
N ALA A 53 -4.54 8.06 -15.47
CA ALA A 53 -3.16 8.49 -15.33
C ALA A 53 -2.65 8.37 -13.89
N ALA A 54 -3.47 8.72 -12.89
CA ALA A 54 -3.13 8.58 -11.48
C ALA A 54 -2.90 7.11 -11.09
N ILE A 55 -3.79 6.21 -11.50
CA ILE A 55 -3.64 4.76 -11.24
C ILE A 55 -2.48 4.16 -12.03
N SER A 56 -2.23 4.60 -13.27
CA SER A 56 -1.04 4.15 -14.03
C SER A 56 0.26 4.54 -13.33
N TYR A 57 0.28 5.65 -12.63
CA TYR A 57 1.44 6.09 -11.86
C TYR A 57 1.57 5.36 -10.51
N ALA A 58 0.48 5.24 -9.75
CA ALA A 58 0.50 4.74 -8.37
C ALA A 58 0.32 3.23 -8.24
N GLY A 59 -0.32 2.58 -9.23
CA GLY A 59 -0.68 1.16 -9.15
C GLY A 59 -0.97 0.59 -10.54
N LEU A 60 0.03 0.62 -11.42
CA LEU A 60 -0.09 0.10 -12.79
C LEU A 60 -0.59 -1.36 -12.76
N GLY A 61 -1.66 -1.62 -13.51
CA GLY A 61 -2.28 -2.94 -13.58
C GLY A 61 -3.27 -3.22 -12.44
N ALA A 62 -3.73 -2.19 -11.71
CA ALA A 62 -4.80 -2.34 -10.72
C ALA A 62 -6.06 -2.93 -11.36
N ASN A 63 -6.60 -3.96 -10.70
CA ASN A 63 -7.82 -4.65 -11.12
C ASN A 63 -9.07 -3.81 -10.81
N ILE A 64 -10.21 -4.21 -11.33
CA ILE A 64 -11.51 -3.70 -10.88
C ILE A 64 -11.74 -4.10 -9.42
N PRO A 65 -12.50 -3.29 -8.63
CA PRO A 65 -12.66 -3.51 -7.19
C PRO A 65 -13.34 -4.83 -6.81
N GLU A 66 -14.09 -5.43 -7.73
CA GLU A 66 -14.71 -6.74 -7.56
C GLU A 66 -13.68 -7.86 -7.51
N ASP A 67 -12.58 -7.72 -8.27
CA ASP A 67 -11.49 -8.70 -8.33
C ASP A 67 -10.44 -8.46 -7.25
N ALA A 68 -10.03 -7.19 -7.07
CA ALA A 68 -9.02 -6.86 -6.06
C ALA A 68 -9.07 -5.39 -5.63
N ILE A 69 -8.69 -5.16 -4.37
CA ILE A 69 -8.51 -3.82 -3.80
C ILE A 69 -7.15 -3.69 -3.13
N TYR A 70 -6.69 -2.44 -3.04
CA TYR A 70 -5.30 -2.11 -2.66
C TYR A 70 -5.24 -0.99 -1.61
N PRO A 71 -5.78 -1.19 -0.39
CA PRO A 71 -5.63 -0.21 0.69
C PRO A 71 -4.16 0.07 0.99
N SER A 72 -3.80 1.34 1.09
CA SER A 72 -2.46 1.79 1.45
C SER A 72 -2.48 2.60 2.74
N CYS A 73 -1.40 2.52 3.52
CA CYS A 73 -1.29 3.25 4.78
C CYS A 73 0.17 3.64 5.02
N ALA A 74 0.40 4.93 5.29
CA ALA A 74 1.70 5.52 5.55
C ALA A 74 1.81 6.13 6.95
N VAL A 75 0.78 5.95 7.80
CA VAL A 75 0.73 6.52 9.14
C VAL A 75 0.36 5.46 10.18
N ASP A 76 0.68 5.73 11.44
CA ASP A 76 0.27 4.94 12.59
C ASP A 76 -1.14 5.32 13.08
N SER A 77 -1.56 4.77 14.21
CA SER A 77 -2.88 5.04 14.82
C SER A 77 -3.04 6.47 15.34
N GLU A 78 -1.95 7.19 15.55
CA GLU A 78 -1.92 8.58 16.01
C GLU A 78 -1.79 9.57 14.83
N GLY A 79 -1.65 9.06 13.59
CA GLY A 79 -1.47 9.87 12.38
C GLY A 79 -0.02 10.25 12.10
N ASN A 80 0.96 9.73 12.86
CA ASN A 80 2.37 9.98 12.60
C ASN A 80 2.85 9.13 11.42
N PRO A 81 3.75 9.64 10.57
CA PRO A 81 4.34 8.85 9.51
C PRO A 81 5.01 7.57 10.01
N LEU A 82 4.79 6.44 9.32
CA LEU A 82 5.48 5.20 9.63
C LEU A 82 6.98 5.34 9.43
N ASP A 83 7.75 4.98 10.45
CA ASP A 83 9.21 5.03 10.44
C ASP A 83 9.77 3.76 11.08
N GLY A 84 10.76 3.15 10.44
CA GLY A 84 11.37 1.91 10.91
C GLY A 84 12.17 2.03 12.22
N ALA A 85 12.40 3.22 12.73
CA ALA A 85 12.91 3.42 14.08
C ALA A 85 11.91 2.94 15.16
N ASN A 86 10.64 2.78 14.81
CA ASN A 86 9.58 2.34 15.70
C ASN A 86 9.20 0.89 15.45
N GLN A 87 8.45 0.33 16.39
CA GLN A 87 7.86 -1.00 16.31
C GLN A 87 6.34 -0.87 16.21
N TYR A 88 5.74 -1.60 15.29
CA TYR A 88 4.30 -1.57 15.08
C TYR A 88 3.71 -2.97 15.14
N VAL A 89 2.47 -3.05 15.58
CA VAL A 89 1.66 -4.26 15.53
C VAL A 89 0.37 -3.98 14.77
N ILE A 90 0.06 -4.83 13.80
CA ILE A 90 -1.29 -4.89 13.23
C ILE A 90 -1.99 -6.05 13.91
N HIS A 91 -3.03 -5.73 14.66
CA HIS A 91 -3.85 -6.70 15.38
C HIS A 91 -5.14 -6.99 14.61
N PHE A 92 -5.41 -8.25 14.40
CA PHE A 92 -6.69 -8.72 13.89
C PHE A 92 -7.39 -9.55 14.98
N GLU A 93 -8.51 -9.08 15.46
CA GLU A 93 -9.37 -9.87 16.36
C GLU A 93 -9.74 -11.21 15.72
N LYS A 94 -10.13 -12.18 16.54
CA LYS A 94 -10.58 -13.50 16.06
C LYS A 94 -11.64 -13.36 14.96
N GLY A 95 -11.34 -13.93 13.79
CA GLY A 95 -12.22 -13.91 12.63
C GLY A 95 -12.36 -12.53 11.95
N LYS A 96 -11.49 -11.56 12.26
CA LYS A 96 -11.46 -10.21 11.66
C LYS A 96 -10.26 -9.97 10.74
N THR A 97 -9.61 -11.01 10.27
CA THR A 97 -8.65 -10.88 9.17
C THR A 97 -9.34 -10.33 7.90
N PRO A 98 -8.60 -9.76 6.93
CA PRO A 98 -9.21 -9.21 5.74
C PRO A 98 -10.21 -10.18 5.08
N PRO A 99 -11.47 -9.75 4.86
CA PRO A 99 -12.54 -10.62 4.35
C PRO A 99 -12.37 -10.82 2.84
N VAL A 100 -11.78 -11.92 2.44
CA VAL A 100 -11.50 -12.27 1.04
C VAL A 100 -11.85 -13.74 0.77
N ASN A 101 -12.27 -14.04 -0.44
CA ASN A 101 -12.53 -15.42 -0.88
C ASN A 101 -11.28 -16.08 -1.49
N ALA A 102 -10.32 -15.29 -2.00
CA ALA A 102 -9.08 -15.82 -2.56
C ALA A 102 -7.90 -15.72 -1.59
N PHE A 103 -7.32 -14.54 -1.42
CA PHE A 103 -6.21 -14.30 -0.49
C PHE A 103 -5.99 -12.81 -0.22
N TRP A 104 -5.27 -12.52 0.86
CA TRP A 104 -4.75 -11.19 1.15
C TRP A 104 -3.25 -11.23 1.42
N SER A 105 -2.57 -10.12 1.21
CA SER A 105 -1.16 -9.94 1.56
C SER A 105 -0.85 -8.50 1.94
N LEU A 106 0.03 -8.32 2.91
CA LEU A 106 0.58 -7.04 3.34
C LEU A 106 2.02 -6.94 2.87
N THR A 107 2.33 -5.87 2.15
CA THR A 107 3.67 -5.59 1.61
C THR A 107 4.14 -4.21 2.08
N MET A 108 5.43 -4.09 2.39
CA MET A 108 6.06 -2.79 2.70
C MET A 108 6.80 -2.27 1.48
N TYR A 109 6.72 -0.94 1.32
CA TYR A 109 7.43 -0.21 0.28
C TYR A 109 8.19 0.95 0.90
N ASP A 110 9.33 1.31 0.33
CA ASP A 110 10.01 2.56 0.63
C ASP A 110 9.24 3.78 0.10
N GLN A 111 9.80 4.97 0.26
CA GLN A 111 9.16 6.21 -0.19
C GLN A 111 9.08 6.33 -1.71
N ASP A 112 9.93 5.61 -2.44
CA ASP A 112 9.98 5.59 -3.91
C ASP A 112 9.08 4.49 -4.51
N GLY A 113 8.43 3.67 -3.67
CA GLY A 113 7.53 2.60 -4.08
C GLY A 113 8.23 1.28 -4.44
N PHE A 114 9.47 1.08 -3.99
CA PHE A 114 10.21 -0.15 -4.22
C PHE A 114 10.12 -1.11 -3.03
N PHE A 115 10.32 -2.39 -3.31
CA PHE A 115 10.44 -3.41 -2.29
C PHE A 115 11.68 -3.18 -1.43
N ILE A 116 11.53 -3.43 -0.14
CA ILE A 116 12.58 -3.26 0.85
C ILE A 116 13.31 -4.57 1.04
N ALA A 117 14.61 -4.59 0.67
CA ALA A 117 15.48 -5.73 0.93
C ALA A 117 15.55 -6.00 2.44
N ASN A 118 15.52 -7.26 2.84
CA ASN A 118 15.55 -7.65 4.24
C ASN A 118 16.23 -9.02 4.43
N GLN A 119 16.75 -9.24 5.62
CA GLN A 119 17.61 -10.39 5.95
C GLN A 119 16.94 -11.78 5.82
N ILE A 120 15.61 -11.85 5.76
CA ILE A 120 14.86 -13.09 5.61
C ILE A 120 14.16 -13.22 4.26
N ASN A 121 14.43 -12.31 3.32
CA ASN A 121 13.81 -12.24 1.99
C ASN A 121 12.27 -12.31 2.01
N ARG A 122 11.66 -11.78 3.08
CA ARG A 122 10.20 -11.73 3.22
C ARG A 122 9.67 -10.38 2.71
N TYR A 123 9.08 -10.37 1.53
CA TYR A 123 8.53 -9.17 0.87
C TYR A 123 7.04 -8.96 1.10
N SER A 124 6.33 -9.99 1.52
CA SER A 124 4.92 -9.93 1.91
C SER A 124 4.65 -10.85 3.11
N ILE A 125 3.53 -10.63 3.77
CA ILE A 125 2.95 -11.53 4.78
C ILE A 125 1.43 -11.53 4.59
N GLY A 126 0.79 -12.70 4.66
CA GLY A 126 -0.62 -12.83 4.41
C GLY A 126 -1.21 -14.17 4.86
N ASP A 127 -2.44 -14.45 4.44
CA ASP A 127 -3.19 -15.67 4.83
C ASP A 127 -2.58 -16.98 4.29
N ARG A 128 -1.75 -16.89 3.26
CA ARG A 128 -1.00 -18.07 2.73
C ARG A 128 0.25 -18.41 3.53
N ASP A 129 0.66 -17.55 4.44
CA ASP A 129 1.71 -17.84 5.39
C ASP A 129 1.15 -18.70 6.54
N LYS A 130 2.02 -19.50 7.17
CA LYS A 130 1.65 -20.29 8.36
C LYS A 130 1.53 -19.40 9.59
N LEU A 131 0.57 -18.45 9.55
CA LEU A 131 0.28 -17.60 10.69
C LEU A 131 -0.32 -18.44 11.81
N LYS A 132 0.24 -18.32 13.02
CA LYS A 132 -0.33 -18.92 14.21
C LYS A 132 -1.32 -17.92 14.82
N THR A 133 -2.37 -18.37 15.43
CA THR A 133 -3.26 -17.53 16.23
C THR A 133 -2.75 -17.41 17.66
N ASN A 134 -3.04 -16.28 18.29
CA ASN A 134 -2.93 -16.12 19.73
C ASN A 134 -3.89 -17.06 20.46
N ALA A 135 -3.77 -17.19 21.78
CA ALA A 135 -4.62 -18.07 22.59
C ALA A 135 -6.13 -17.73 22.49
N ASP A 136 -6.46 -16.47 22.24
CA ASP A 136 -7.82 -15.97 22.04
C ASP A 136 -8.31 -16.12 20.59
N GLY A 137 -7.45 -16.57 19.68
CA GLY A 137 -7.73 -16.73 18.24
C GLY A 137 -7.49 -15.47 17.40
N SER A 138 -6.96 -14.40 17.99
CA SER A 138 -6.50 -13.20 17.26
C SER A 138 -5.20 -13.44 16.51
N VAL A 139 -4.81 -12.52 15.62
CA VAL A 139 -3.54 -12.57 14.87
C VAL A 139 -2.84 -11.23 14.98
N ASP A 140 -1.55 -11.25 15.34
CA ASP A 140 -0.69 -10.07 15.37
C ASP A 140 0.36 -10.15 14.27
N LEU A 141 0.53 -9.08 13.50
CA LEU A 141 1.64 -8.90 12.57
C LEU A 141 2.62 -7.87 13.13
N TYR A 142 3.85 -8.29 13.37
CA TYR A 142 4.91 -7.45 13.92
C TYR A 142 5.70 -6.78 12.80
N ILE A 143 5.72 -5.46 12.77
CA ILE A 143 6.43 -4.65 11.78
C ILE A 143 7.53 -3.90 12.49
N GLN A 144 8.76 -4.35 12.34
CA GLN A 144 9.95 -3.79 12.97
C GLN A 144 11.22 -4.28 12.28
N GLN A 145 12.36 -3.60 12.49
CA GLN A 145 13.64 -3.98 11.87
C GLN A 145 14.18 -5.30 12.43
N SER A 146 14.25 -5.40 13.75
CA SER A 146 14.79 -6.57 14.44
C SER A 146 13.76 -7.68 14.60
N ALA A 147 14.18 -8.92 14.62
CA ALA A 147 13.28 -10.04 14.90
C ALA A 147 12.63 -9.91 16.28
N PRO A 148 11.31 -10.08 16.41
CA PRO A 148 10.57 -9.90 17.67
C PRO A 148 10.74 -11.07 18.67
N GLY A 149 11.64 -12.00 18.38
CA GLY A 149 11.84 -13.24 19.11
C GLY A 149 11.37 -14.46 18.31
N ILE A 150 11.87 -15.66 18.69
CA ILE A 150 11.68 -16.89 17.91
C ILE A 150 10.19 -17.28 17.79
N ASP A 151 9.41 -17.06 18.86
CA ASP A 151 8.00 -17.40 18.89
C ASP A 151 7.12 -16.51 17.99
N LYS A 152 7.62 -15.32 17.65
CA LYS A 152 6.93 -14.30 16.85
C LYS A 152 7.49 -14.16 15.44
N GLN A 153 8.52 -14.92 15.08
CA GLN A 153 9.21 -14.80 13.79
C GLN A 153 8.31 -15.10 12.58
N SER A 154 7.34 -16.00 12.73
CA SER A 154 6.37 -16.31 11.67
C SER A 154 5.45 -15.13 11.32
N TYR A 155 5.26 -14.20 12.25
CA TYR A 155 4.40 -13.01 12.12
C TYR A 155 5.20 -11.73 11.83
N TRP A 156 6.51 -11.85 11.80
CA TRP A 156 7.39 -10.71 11.63
C TRP A 156 7.52 -10.31 10.18
N ARG A 157 7.29 -9.04 9.92
CA ARG A 157 7.56 -8.38 8.65
C ARG A 157 8.65 -7.34 8.87
N PRO A 158 9.90 -7.59 8.44
CA PRO A 158 10.96 -6.59 8.51
C PRO A 158 10.56 -5.29 7.81
N CYS A 159 10.77 -4.15 8.46
CA CYS A 159 10.61 -2.83 7.87
C CYS A 159 11.99 -2.21 7.56
N PRO A 160 12.08 -1.17 6.71
CA PRO A 160 13.32 -0.48 6.39
C PRO A 160 13.78 0.39 7.54
N GLU A 161 14.99 0.93 7.42
CA GLU A 161 15.35 2.15 8.14
C GLU A 161 14.63 3.34 7.52
N GLY A 162 14.12 4.26 8.38
CA GLY A 162 13.40 5.43 7.93
C GLY A 162 11.96 5.18 7.48
N ARG A 163 11.42 6.12 6.72
CA ARG A 163 9.99 6.13 6.36
C ARG A 163 9.63 5.04 5.37
N PHE A 164 8.44 4.48 5.56
CA PHE A 164 7.88 3.46 4.68
C PHE A 164 6.35 3.58 4.58
N ASN A 165 5.77 2.85 3.64
CA ASN A 165 4.34 2.66 3.53
C ASN A 165 3.99 1.17 3.47
N ARG A 166 2.72 0.87 3.71
CA ARG A 166 2.14 -0.47 3.67
C ARG A 166 1.06 -0.51 2.60
N LEU A 167 1.04 -1.60 1.83
CA LEU A 167 -0.03 -1.90 0.89
C LEU A 167 -0.64 -3.26 1.26
N LEU A 168 -1.91 -3.25 1.59
CA LEU A 168 -2.71 -4.45 1.76
C LEU A 168 -3.34 -4.80 0.42
N ARG A 169 -3.11 -6.01 -0.07
CA ARG A 169 -3.77 -6.54 -1.27
C ARG A 169 -4.84 -7.52 -0.84
N MET A 170 -6.03 -7.36 -1.37
CA MET A 170 -7.19 -8.20 -1.07
C MET A 170 -7.82 -8.66 -2.38
N TYR A 171 -7.84 -9.96 -2.62
CA TYR A 171 -8.32 -10.55 -3.85
C TYR A 171 -9.61 -11.33 -3.62
N TRP A 172 -10.59 -11.08 -4.51
CA TRP A 172 -11.92 -11.68 -4.49
C TRP A 172 -12.59 -11.53 -3.11
N ARG A 173 -12.92 -10.31 -2.81
CA ARG A 173 -13.59 -9.94 -1.55
C ARG A 173 -15.08 -10.24 -1.58
#